data_9b58326c9e5dec90e027afb38d82d747
#
_entry.id   9b58326c9e5dec90e027afb38d82d747
#
_cell.length_a   1.000
_cell.length_b   1.000
_cell.length_c   1.000
_cell.angle_alpha   90.00
_cell.angle_beta   90.00
_cell.angle_gamma   90.00
#
_symmetry.space_group_name_H-M   'P 1'
#
loop_
_entity.id
_entity.type
_entity.pdbx_description
1 polymer ?
#
loop_
_entity_poly.entity_id
_entity_poly.type
_entity_poly.pdbx_seq_one_letter_code
_entity_poly.pdbx_strand_id
1 'polypeptide(L)'
;LVGITCLTGFTQTAYADNATLPYWKDIQTVSVNREAPRSAFMTYADKAQAATGDYEKSSNYQLLNGTWKFYFTESYTQLPANITDPTISTADWKDIKVPGNWEMQGFGTAIYTNHGYEFQPRNPQPPQLPENTPVGVYRRDITIPDNWKGRDIYLHIAGAKSGCYVYLNGKEVGYNEDSKNPAEYLINDYLQPGNNVLTLKIFRWSTGSYLECQDFWRISGIERDVFIYSQPKASVQDFRITSTLDDT
;
A
#
# COMPACT_ATOMS: atom_id res chain seq x y z
N LEU A 1 48.03 26.48 -33.83
CA LEU A 1 46.82 25.72 -33.47
C LEU A 1 46.62 25.82 -31.95
N VAL A 2 45.67 26.67 -31.52
CA VAL A 2 45.29 26.82 -30.12
C VAL A 2 44.00 26.02 -29.92
N GLY A 3 44.10 24.92 -29.16
CA GLY A 3 42.94 24.14 -28.76
C GLY A 3 42.21 24.79 -27.59
N ILE A 4 40.96 25.20 -27.80
CA ILE A 4 40.05 25.67 -26.74
C ILE A 4 39.33 24.43 -26.21
N THR A 5 39.69 24.02 -24.98
CA THR A 5 38.95 22.99 -24.23
C THR A 5 37.83 23.66 -23.47
N CYS A 6 36.58 23.48 -23.90
CA CYS A 6 35.39 23.95 -23.21
C CYS A 6 35.06 22.97 -22.09
N LEU A 7 35.38 23.29 -20.86
CA LEU A 7 34.90 22.59 -19.68
C LEU A 7 33.47 23.05 -19.37
N THR A 8 32.45 22.28 -19.75
CA THR A 8 31.11 22.44 -19.23
C THR A 8 31.06 21.86 -17.85
N GLY A 9 31.16 22.72 -16.84
CA GLY A 9 30.92 22.34 -15.45
C GLY A 9 29.44 22.03 -15.25
N PHE A 10 29.11 20.77 -15.05
CA PHE A 10 27.83 20.39 -14.45
C PHE A 10 27.90 20.77 -12.96
N THR A 11 27.21 21.84 -12.60
CA THR A 11 26.94 22.14 -11.19
C THR A 11 25.93 21.12 -10.68
N GLN A 12 26.44 20.09 -10.01
CA GLN A 12 25.65 19.21 -9.18
C GLN A 12 25.15 20.05 -8.00
N THR A 13 23.89 20.46 -8.01
CA THR A 13 23.24 21.06 -6.84
C THR A 13 23.26 20.02 -5.72
N ALA A 14 24.14 20.22 -4.76
CA ALA A 14 24.16 19.44 -3.54
C ALA A 14 22.83 19.69 -2.81
N TYR A 15 22.03 18.64 -2.66
CA TYR A 15 20.92 18.64 -1.71
C TYR A 15 21.52 18.66 -0.30
N ALA A 16 21.55 19.85 0.30
CA ALA A 16 21.85 20.01 1.71
C ALA A 16 20.52 19.91 2.45
N ASP A 17 20.31 18.78 3.11
CA ASP A 17 19.87 18.65 4.50
C ASP A 17 19.68 17.17 4.82
N ASN A 18 20.33 16.70 5.89
CA ASN A 18 20.24 15.34 6.43
C ASN A 18 18.90 15.02 7.12
N ALA A 19 17.81 15.67 6.76
CA ALA A 19 16.48 15.22 7.13
C ALA A 19 16.08 14.11 6.14
N THR A 20 15.95 12.88 6.63
CA THR A 20 15.41 11.78 5.85
C THR A 20 14.03 12.18 5.32
N LEU A 21 13.88 12.18 3.99
CA LEU A 21 12.59 12.46 3.36
C LEU A 21 11.57 11.40 3.81
N PRO A 22 10.30 11.76 3.99
CA PRO A 22 9.26 10.76 4.20
C PRO A 22 9.15 9.88 2.94
N TYR A 23 8.87 8.58 3.10
CA TYR A 23 8.90 7.59 2.02
C TYR A 23 8.15 8.02 0.76
N TRP A 24 6.97 8.63 0.90
CA TRP A 24 6.16 9.07 -0.24
C TRP A 24 6.78 10.19 -1.08
N LYS A 25 7.86 10.83 -0.59
CA LYS A 25 8.67 11.85 -1.27
C LYS A 25 10.07 11.36 -1.63
N ASP A 26 10.45 10.17 -1.23
CA ASP A 26 11.78 9.61 -1.43
C ASP A 26 11.80 8.63 -2.59
N ILE A 27 12.38 9.02 -3.72
CA ILE A 27 12.51 8.19 -4.93
C ILE A 27 13.33 6.91 -4.73
N GLN A 28 14.08 6.82 -3.64
CA GLN A 28 14.86 5.62 -3.31
C GLN A 28 14.04 4.60 -2.54
N THR A 29 12.88 5.00 -1.98
CA THR A 29 12.06 4.17 -1.11
C THR A 29 10.73 3.81 -1.77
N VAL A 30 10.72 2.76 -2.57
CA VAL A 30 9.51 2.24 -3.21
C VAL A 30 8.67 1.38 -2.25
N SER A 31 9.33 0.68 -1.34
CA SER A 31 8.69 -0.14 -0.32
C SER A 31 9.56 -0.32 0.91
N VAL A 32 8.93 -0.55 2.06
CA VAL A 32 9.58 -0.87 3.34
C VAL A 32 8.89 -2.09 3.93
N ASN A 33 9.66 -3.10 4.35
CA ASN A 33 9.20 -4.35 4.96
C ASN A 33 8.14 -5.12 4.14
N ARG A 34 7.99 -4.81 2.85
CA ARG A 34 7.14 -5.59 1.95
C ARG A 34 7.83 -6.92 1.63
N GLU A 35 7.10 -8.02 1.75
CA GLU A 35 7.56 -9.33 1.31
C GLU A 35 7.87 -9.33 -0.20
N ALA A 36 8.77 -10.22 -0.61
CA ALA A 36 9.09 -10.37 -2.03
C ALA A 36 7.83 -10.78 -2.82
N PRO A 37 7.62 -10.22 -4.03
CA PRO A 37 6.53 -10.64 -4.90
C PRO A 37 6.62 -12.15 -5.18
N ARG A 38 5.47 -12.82 -5.17
CA ARG A 38 5.35 -14.26 -5.37
C ARG A 38 4.10 -14.62 -6.19
N SER A 39 4.02 -15.86 -6.61
CA SER A 39 2.81 -16.42 -7.23
C SER A 39 1.63 -16.35 -6.26
N ALA A 40 0.46 -15.95 -6.77
CA ALA A 40 -0.74 -15.88 -5.96
C ALA A 40 -1.28 -17.30 -5.72
N PHE A 41 -1.34 -17.70 -4.47
CA PHE A 41 -1.96 -18.95 -4.03
C PHE A 41 -2.36 -18.89 -2.56
N MET A 42 -3.29 -19.75 -2.17
CA MET A 42 -3.76 -19.88 -0.79
C MET A 42 -3.46 -21.28 -0.26
N THR A 43 -3.14 -21.36 1.02
CA THR A 43 -3.01 -22.64 1.71
C THR A 43 -4.34 -23.05 2.33
N TYR A 44 -4.64 -24.36 2.28
CA TYR A 44 -5.88 -24.93 2.79
C TYR A 44 -5.56 -26.04 3.80
N ALA A 45 -6.51 -26.32 4.68
CA ALA A 45 -6.35 -27.39 5.67
C ALA A 45 -6.30 -28.79 5.04
N ASP A 46 -7.02 -28.99 3.94
CA ASP A 46 -7.12 -30.28 3.25
C ASP A 46 -7.40 -30.12 1.74
N LYS A 47 -7.35 -31.26 1.03
CA LYS A 47 -7.58 -31.31 -0.43
C LYS A 47 -9.01 -30.93 -0.83
N ALA A 48 -10.02 -31.19 0.00
CA ALA A 48 -11.40 -30.88 -0.31
C ALA A 48 -11.63 -29.36 -0.30
N GLN A 49 -11.07 -28.66 0.68
CA GLN A 49 -11.04 -27.19 0.68
C GLN A 49 -10.25 -26.64 -0.51
N ALA A 50 -9.07 -27.16 -0.78
CA ALA A 50 -8.24 -26.72 -1.90
C ALA A 50 -8.92 -26.90 -3.26
N ALA A 51 -9.70 -27.98 -3.44
CA ALA A 51 -10.43 -28.25 -4.67
C ALA A 51 -11.51 -27.21 -4.99
N THR A 52 -11.93 -26.42 -4.03
CA THR A 52 -12.90 -25.32 -4.25
C THR A 52 -12.31 -24.17 -5.05
N GLY A 53 -10.99 -23.94 -4.95
CA GLY A 53 -10.32 -22.77 -5.51
C GLY A 53 -10.71 -21.43 -4.83
N ASP A 54 -11.54 -21.49 -3.81
CA ASP A 54 -12.12 -20.34 -3.13
C ASP A 54 -11.32 -20.03 -1.86
N TYR A 55 -10.68 -18.87 -1.81
CA TYR A 55 -9.86 -18.44 -0.67
C TYR A 55 -10.68 -18.33 0.62
N GLU A 56 -11.94 -17.91 0.54
CA GLU A 56 -12.82 -17.77 1.69
C GLU A 56 -13.19 -19.12 2.35
N LYS A 57 -12.98 -20.24 1.65
CA LYS A 57 -13.14 -21.58 2.22
C LYS A 57 -11.93 -22.04 3.02
N SER A 58 -10.80 -21.31 2.94
CA SER A 58 -9.64 -21.65 3.74
C SER A 58 -9.81 -21.19 5.19
N SER A 59 -9.58 -22.10 6.13
CA SER A 59 -9.49 -21.75 7.56
C SER A 59 -8.24 -20.91 7.89
N ASN A 60 -7.35 -20.72 6.92
CA ASN A 60 -6.15 -19.90 7.03
C ASN A 60 -6.35 -18.48 6.46
N TYR A 61 -7.57 -18.07 6.13
CA TYR A 61 -7.89 -16.81 5.46
C TYR A 61 -8.96 -16.03 6.23
N GLN A 62 -8.82 -14.71 6.29
CA GLN A 62 -9.84 -13.81 6.84
C GLN A 62 -9.92 -12.54 6.00
N LEU A 63 -11.03 -12.35 5.32
CA LEU A 63 -11.31 -11.15 4.53
C LEU A 63 -11.54 -9.94 5.44
N LEU A 64 -10.90 -8.82 5.09
CA LEU A 64 -11.04 -7.55 5.80
C LEU A 64 -11.83 -6.50 5.00
N ASN A 65 -12.44 -6.89 3.89
CA ASN A 65 -13.33 -6.00 3.13
C ASN A 65 -14.55 -5.56 3.94
N GLY A 66 -15.22 -4.54 3.47
CA GLY A 66 -16.45 -4.03 4.07
C GLY A 66 -16.35 -2.58 4.51
N THR A 67 -16.97 -2.23 5.62
CA THR A 67 -16.98 -0.84 6.12
C THR A 67 -15.81 -0.61 7.07
N TRP A 68 -15.04 0.45 6.78
CA TRP A 68 -13.92 0.90 7.61
C TRP A 68 -14.18 2.31 8.11
N LYS A 69 -13.56 2.72 9.22
CA LYS A 69 -13.51 4.11 9.62
C LYS A 69 -12.51 4.85 8.74
N PHE A 70 -12.85 6.10 8.37
CA PHE A 70 -12.10 6.88 7.41
C PHE A 70 -12.00 8.36 7.81
N TYR A 71 -10.76 8.84 7.84
CA TYR A 71 -10.44 10.25 8.00
C TYR A 71 -9.83 10.76 6.70
N PHE A 72 -10.33 11.87 6.17
CA PHE A 72 -9.86 12.47 4.94
C PHE A 72 -9.43 13.91 5.16
N THR A 73 -8.33 14.30 4.53
CA THR A 73 -7.91 15.70 4.45
C THR A 73 -7.35 16.02 3.06
N GLU A 74 -7.58 17.24 2.59
CA GLU A 74 -7.06 17.73 1.31
C GLU A 74 -5.55 18.05 1.35
N SER A 75 -4.95 18.08 2.54
CA SER A 75 -3.51 18.29 2.68
C SER A 75 -2.92 17.49 3.83
N TYR A 76 -1.80 16.81 3.57
CA TYR A 76 -1.09 16.05 4.59
C TYR A 76 -0.62 16.93 5.77
N THR A 77 -0.44 18.24 5.55
CA THR A 77 -0.03 19.18 6.60
C THR A 77 -1.12 19.41 7.65
N GLN A 78 -2.37 19.01 7.35
CA GLN A 78 -3.52 19.10 8.25
C GLN A 78 -3.77 17.79 9.02
N LEU A 79 -2.97 16.75 8.78
CA LEU A 79 -3.10 15.49 9.53
C LEU A 79 -2.75 15.72 11.00
N PRO A 80 -3.59 15.25 11.94
CA PRO A 80 -3.20 15.18 13.34
C PRO A 80 -1.93 14.35 13.51
N ALA A 81 -0.98 14.85 14.31
CA ALA A 81 0.31 14.15 14.52
C ALA A 81 0.15 12.74 15.09
N ASN A 82 -0.93 12.52 15.85
CA ASN A 82 -1.24 11.23 16.50
C ASN A 82 -2.27 10.39 15.72
N ILE A 83 -2.51 10.67 14.44
CA ILE A 83 -3.57 10.01 13.63
C ILE A 83 -3.45 8.49 13.59
N THR A 84 -2.25 7.94 13.78
CA THR A 84 -1.98 6.50 13.79
C THR A 84 -2.03 5.88 15.19
N ASP A 85 -2.20 6.68 16.24
CA ASP A 85 -2.36 6.19 17.61
C ASP A 85 -3.63 5.32 17.72
N PRO A 86 -3.53 4.05 18.17
CA PRO A 86 -4.66 3.14 18.27
C PRO A 86 -5.74 3.62 19.25
N THR A 87 -5.39 4.50 20.18
CA THR A 87 -6.30 5.01 21.22
C THR A 87 -7.11 6.25 20.80
N ILE A 88 -6.76 6.88 19.67
CA ILE A 88 -7.51 8.05 19.19
C ILE A 88 -8.96 7.66 18.86
N SER A 89 -9.90 8.48 19.30
CA SER A 89 -11.32 8.29 18.99
C SER A 89 -11.58 8.41 17.49
N THR A 90 -12.32 7.46 16.93
CA THR A 90 -12.80 7.48 15.56
C THR A 90 -14.30 7.83 15.48
N ALA A 91 -14.89 8.36 16.56
CA ALA A 91 -16.33 8.67 16.61
C ALA A 91 -16.76 9.68 15.53
N ASP A 92 -15.90 10.65 15.22
CA ASP A 92 -16.15 11.69 14.21
C ASP A 92 -15.68 11.29 12.81
N TRP A 93 -15.03 10.12 12.66
CA TRP A 93 -14.60 9.63 11.36
C TRP A 93 -15.80 9.16 10.54
N LYS A 94 -15.68 9.26 9.23
CA LYS A 94 -16.70 8.75 8.31
C LYS A 94 -16.55 7.26 8.11
N ASP A 95 -17.58 6.64 7.55
CA ASP A 95 -17.52 5.27 7.08
C ASP A 95 -17.17 5.26 5.58
N ILE A 96 -16.31 4.31 5.17
CA ILE A 96 -15.96 4.09 3.78
C ILE A 96 -16.01 2.59 3.45
N LYS A 97 -16.37 2.26 2.22
CA LYS A 97 -16.32 0.88 1.72
C LYS A 97 -14.95 0.52 1.21
N VAL A 98 -14.47 -0.66 1.59
CA VAL A 98 -13.23 -1.29 1.12
C VAL A 98 -13.61 -2.65 0.50
N PRO A 99 -13.17 -2.94 -0.73
CA PRO A 99 -12.47 -2.05 -1.65
C PRO A 99 -13.33 -0.91 -2.19
N GLY A 100 -12.66 0.16 -2.62
CA GLY A 100 -13.30 1.32 -3.24
C GLY A 100 -12.42 2.56 -3.25
N ASN A 101 -12.55 3.34 -4.30
CA ASN A 101 -11.88 4.62 -4.39
C ASN A 101 -12.63 5.66 -3.56
N TRP A 102 -11.90 6.51 -2.85
CA TRP A 102 -12.52 7.50 -1.96
C TRP A 102 -13.25 8.60 -2.73
N GLU A 103 -12.78 8.97 -3.95
CA GLU A 103 -13.43 9.98 -4.79
C GLU A 103 -14.83 9.51 -5.23
N MET A 104 -15.01 8.21 -5.43
CA MET A 104 -16.31 7.62 -5.78
C MET A 104 -17.26 7.51 -4.58
N GLN A 105 -16.76 7.83 -3.38
CA GLN A 105 -17.51 7.79 -2.12
C GLN A 105 -17.65 9.19 -1.49
N GLY A 106 -17.36 10.26 -2.28
CA GLY A 106 -17.62 11.65 -1.88
C GLY A 106 -16.43 12.34 -1.19
N PHE A 107 -15.21 11.81 -1.29
CA PHE A 107 -14.02 12.42 -0.70
C PHE A 107 -13.05 12.86 -1.80
N GLY A 108 -12.75 14.15 -1.85
CA GLY A 108 -11.91 14.72 -2.91
C GLY A 108 -12.60 14.75 -4.28
N THR A 109 -11.84 14.88 -5.34
CA THR A 109 -12.32 15.03 -6.70
C THR A 109 -11.72 13.99 -7.63
N ALA A 110 -12.57 13.22 -8.33
CA ALA A 110 -12.12 12.34 -9.40
C ALA A 110 -11.67 13.19 -10.60
N ILE A 111 -10.48 12.91 -11.12
CA ILE A 111 -9.89 13.61 -12.24
C ILE A 111 -9.63 12.61 -13.37
N TYR A 112 -10.02 12.92 -14.59
CA TYR A 112 -9.61 12.18 -15.76
C TYR A 112 -8.58 13.00 -16.57
N THR A 113 -7.51 12.35 -16.96
CA THR A 113 -6.58 12.87 -17.97
C THR A 113 -5.92 11.72 -18.71
N ASN A 114 -5.82 11.88 -20.04
CA ASN A 114 -5.22 10.87 -20.91
C ASN A 114 -3.69 10.93 -20.93
N HIS A 115 -3.11 12.04 -20.51
CA HIS A 115 -1.66 12.22 -20.42
C HIS A 115 -1.29 13.23 -19.33
N GLY A 116 -0.01 13.23 -18.97
CA GLY A 116 0.55 14.16 -18.00
C GLY A 116 0.15 13.87 -16.56
N TYR A 117 0.46 14.81 -15.70
CA TYR A 117 0.30 14.68 -14.25
C TYR A 117 -0.74 15.66 -13.76
N GLU A 118 -1.86 15.18 -13.23
CA GLU A 118 -2.95 16.02 -12.73
C GLU A 118 -2.51 16.95 -11.60
N PHE A 119 -1.50 16.56 -10.84
CA PHE A 119 -0.93 17.34 -9.75
C PHE A 119 0.14 18.36 -10.18
N GLN A 120 0.71 18.19 -11.37
CA GLN A 120 1.66 19.10 -12.00
C GLN A 120 1.42 19.18 -13.53
N PRO A 121 0.29 19.75 -13.97
CA PRO A 121 -0.11 19.73 -15.38
C PRO A 121 0.77 20.57 -16.29
N ARG A 122 1.57 21.49 -15.70
CA ARG A 122 2.50 22.36 -16.43
C ARG A 122 3.89 22.21 -15.85
N ASN A 123 4.88 21.96 -16.73
CA ASN A 123 6.29 21.86 -16.38
C ASN A 123 6.56 20.93 -15.16
N PRO A 124 6.22 19.65 -15.25
CA PRO A 124 6.44 18.72 -14.16
C PRO A 124 7.93 18.63 -13.80
N GLN A 125 8.22 18.58 -12.50
CA GLN A 125 9.57 18.53 -11.94
C GLN A 125 9.73 17.30 -11.05
N PRO A 126 9.84 16.07 -11.61
CA PRO A 126 10.07 14.89 -10.78
C PRO A 126 11.36 15.03 -9.97
N PRO A 127 11.39 14.60 -8.70
CA PRO A 127 10.32 13.91 -7.95
C PRO A 127 9.45 14.84 -7.09
N GLN A 128 9.39 16.13 -7.37
CA GLN A 128 8.65 17.10 -6.57
C GLN A 128 7.15 16.79 -6.58
N LEU A 129 6.55 16.79 -5.40
CA LEU A 129 5.12 16.58 -5.19
C LEU A 129 4.48 17.82 -4.56
N PRO A 130 3.17 18.05 -4.78
CA PRO A 130 2.47 19.16 -4.16
C PRO A 130 2.50 19.08 -2.63
N GLU A 131 2.65 20.23 -1.97
CA GLU A 131 2.57 20.30 -0.52
C GLU A 131 1.17 20.00 0.01
N ASN A 132 0.15 20.27 -0.78
CA ASN A 132 -1.26 20.00 -0.45
C ASN A 132 -1.73 18.63 -0.90
N THR A 133 -0.87 17.61 -0.88
CA THR A 133 -1.24 16.22 -1.21
C THR A 133 -2.36 15.73 -0.29
N PRO A 134 -3.52 15.32 -0.84
CA PRO A 134 -4.60 14.72 -0.06
C PRO A 134 -4.21 13.40 0.57
N VAL A 135 -4.78 13.11 1.75
CA VAL A 135 -4.51 11.87 2.49
C VAL A 135 -5.80 11.28 3.01
N GLY A 136 -5.96 9.97 2.80
CA GLY A 136 -6.98 9.15 3.42
C GLY A 136 -6.39 8.24 4.49
N VAL A 137 -6.97 8.22 5.68
CA VAL A 137 -6.56 7.32 6.77
C VAL A 137 -7.70 6.36 7.05
N TYR A 138 -7.46 5.08 6.83
CA TYR A 138 -8.40 3.99 7.04
C TYR A 138 -8.09 3.31 8.36
N ARG A 139 -9.12 2.94 9.11
CA ARG A 139 -8.95 2.19 10.36
C ARG A 139 -9.96 1.06 10.48
N ARG A 140 -9.48 -0.08 10.92
CA ARG A 140 -10.28 -1.27 11.20
C ARG A 140 -9.71 -2.05 12.37
N ASP A 141 -10.60 -2.53 13.21
CA ASP A 141 -10.27 -3.51 14.25
C ASP A 141 -10.19 -4.90 13.63
N ILE A 142 -9.17 -5.66 14.02
CA ILE A 142 -8.95 -7.04 13.61
C ILE A 142 -8.68 -7.93 14.80
N THR A 143 -9.17 -9.16 14.75
CA THR A 143 -8.89 -10.20 15.73
C THR A 143 -8.29 -11.40 15.01
N ILE A 144 -7.20 -11.91 15.53
CA ILE A 144 -6.54 -13.09 14.96
C ILE A 144 -7.21 -14.34 15.48
N PRO A 145 -7.61 -15.29 14.62
CA PRO A 145 -8.17 -16.57 15.05
C PRO A 145 -7.22 -17.37 15.94
N ASP A 146 -7.74 -17.98 17.00
CA ASP A 146 -6.93 -18.75 17.95
C ASP A 146 -6.17 -19.93 17.34
N ASN A 147 -6.73 -20.53 16.27
CA ASN A 147 -6.11 -21.63 15.53
C ASN A 147 -4.90 -21.18 14.68
N TRP A 148 -4.61 -19.87 14.60
CA TRP A 148 -3.42 -19.33 13.95
C TRP A 148 -2.23 -19.14 14.90
N LYS A 149 -2.38 -19.48 16.16
CA LYS A 149 -1.30 -19.36 17.15
C LYS A 149 -0.07 -20.16 16.73
N GLY A 150 1.10 -19.51 16.78
CA GLY A 150 2.39 -20.13 16.41
C GLY A 150 2.66 -20.20 14.91
N ARG A 151 1.77 -19.65 14.07
CA ARG A 151 1.92 -19.55 12.62
C ARG A 151 2.47 -18.18 12.22
N ASP A 152 2.95 -18.08 10.99
CA ASP A 152 3.22 -16.77 10.37
C ASP A 152 1.93 -16.18 9.84
N ILE A 153 1.71 -14.91 10.15
CA ILE A 153 0.49 -14.18 9.82
C ILE A 153 0.85 -13.02 8.93
N TYR A 154 0.22 -12.96 7.78
CA TYR A 154 0.47 -11.95 6.77
C TYR A 154 -0.75 -11.07 6.57
N LEU A 155 -0.51 -9.76 6.44
CA LEU A 155 -1.47 -8.82 5.89
C LEU A 155 -1.23 -8.71 4.39
N HIS A 156 -2.28 -8.88 3.60
CA HIS A 156 -2.27 -8.72 2.15
C HIS A 156 -3.16 -7.55 1.74
N ILE A 157 -2.59 -6.61 1.01
CA ILE A 157 -3.28 -5.48 0.39
C ILE A 157 -3.13 -5.66 -1.12
N ALA A 158 -4.19 -6.07 -1.80
CA ALA A 158 -4.12 -6.46 -3.22
C ALA A 158 -3.94 -5.27 -4.18
N GLY A 159 -4.18 -4.05 -3.71
CA GLY A 159 -3.92 -2.82 -4.45
C GLY A 159 -4.39 -1.59 -3.68
N ALA A 160 -3.50 -0.62 -3.50
CA ALA A 160 -3.79 0.66 -2.86
C ALA A 160 -3.02 1.78 -3.54
N LYS A 161 -3.71 2.86 -3.93
CA LYS A 161 -3.15 3.98 -4.68
C LYS A 161 -3.19 5.26 -3.84
N SER A 162 -2.06 5.96 -3.69
CA SER A 162 -0.72 5.77 -4.23
C SER A 162 0.24 5.28 -3.13
N GLY A 163 0.86 6.16 -2.34
CA GLY A 163 1.77 5.79 -1.25
C GLY A 163 1.01 5.31 -0.02
N CYS A 164 1.12 4.05 0.33
CA CYS A 164 0.40 3.42 1.43
C CYS A 164 1.33 3.05 2.58
N TYR A 165 1.17 3.71 3.72
CA TYR A 165 1.78 3.33 4.99
C TYR A 165 0.86 2.39 5.75
N VAL A 166 1.44 1.35 6.32
CA VAL A 166 0.75 0.34 7.12
C VAL A 166 1.16 0.47 8.58
N TYR A 167 0.18 0.57 9.47
CA TYR A 167 0.39 0.58 10.92
C TYR A 167 -0.47 -0.49 11.58
N LEU A 168 0.09 -1.16 12.58
CA LEU A 168 -0.64 -2.09 13.43
C LEU A 168 -0.37 -1.73 14.89
N ASN A 169 -1.45 -1.47 15.64
CA ASN A 169 -1.38 -1.03 17.04
C ASN A 169 -0.50 0.23 17.23
N GLY A 170 -0.53 1.15 16.25
CA GLY A 170 0.24 2.39 16.25
C GLY A 170 1.70 2.25 15.83
N LYS A 171 2.20 1.03 15.64
CA LYS A 171 3.56 0.78 15.15
C LYS A 171 3.56 0.70 13.63
N GLU A 172 4.51 1.36 12.99
CA GLU A 172 4.69 1.26 11.55
C GLU A 172 5.16 -0.15 11.18
N VAL A 173 4.39 -0.80 10.31
CA VAL A 173 4.70 -2.14 9.76
C VAL A 173 5.51 -2.01 8.50
N GLY A 174 5.12 -1.08 7.62
CA GLY A 174 5.80 -0.88 6.35
C GLY A 174 5.13 0.14 5.43
N TYR A 175 5.65 0.19 4.21
CA TYR A 175 5.25 1.12 3.16
C TYR A 175 5.26 0.47 1.79
N ASN A 176 4.41 0.94 0.88
CA ASN A 176 4.44 0.57 -0.54
C ASN A 176 3.82 1.67 -1.40
N GLU A 177 4.40 1.93 -2.58
CA GLU A 177 3.86 2.85 -3.58
C GLU A 177 3.66 2.22 -4.97
N ASP A 178 3.82 0.91 -5.08
CA ASP A 178 3.43 0.14 -6.26
C ASP A 178 1.92 -0.15 -6.17
N SER A 179 1.12 0.75 -6.76
CA SER A 179 -0.33 0.82 -6.51
C SER A 179 -1.12 -0.36 -7.04
N LYS A 180 -0.64 -1.03 -8.09
CA LYS A 180 -1.42 -2.02 -8.83
C LYS A 180 -1.05 -3.47 -8.51
N ASN A 181 0.06 -3.67 -7.82
CA ASN A 181 0.50 -4.98 -7.39
C ASN A 181 0.23 -5.20 -5.90
N PRO A 182 0.06 -6.44 -5.47
CA PRO A 182 -0.13 -6.76 -4.07
C PRO A 182 1.08 -6.38 -3.21
N ALA A 183 0.80 -5.92 -1.99
CA ALA A 183 1.79 -5.76 -0.94
C ALA A 183 1.44 -6.69 0.22
N GLU A 184 2.41 -7.51 0.64
CA GLU A 184 2.29 -8.42 1.77
C GLU A 184 3.27 -8.03 2.88
N TYR A 185 2.83 -8.21 4.13
CA TYR A 185 3.62 -7.87 5.31
C TYR A 185 3.48 -8.97 6.35
N LEU A 186 4.60 -9.49 6.87
CA LEU A 186 4.59 -10.35 8.05
C LEU A 186 4.30 -9.49 9.29
N ILE A 187 3.18 -9.78 9.98
CA ILE A 187 2.68 -8.89 11.02
C ILE A 187 2.83 -9.43 12.44
N ASN A 188 3.44 -10.61 12.64
CA ASN A 188 3.52 -11.28 13.94
C ASN A 188 4.06 -10.39 15.05
N ASP A 189 5.13 -9.63 14.82
CA ASP A 189 5.81 -8.81 15.83
C ASP A 189 5.03 -7.54 16.24
N TYR A 190 3.97 -7.25 15.51
CA TYR A 190 3.09 -6.08 15.73
C TYR A 190 1.77 -6.46 16.40
N LEU A 191 1.46 -7.77 16.49
CA LEU A 191 0.23 -8.27 17.06
C LEU A 191 0.25 -8.24 18.59
N GLN A 192 -0.93 -8.03 19.16
CA GLN A 192 -1.20 -8.16 20.58
C GLN A 192 -2.38 -9.12 20.83
N PRO A 193 -2.51 -9.69 22.02
CA PRO A 193 -3.67 -10.50 22.35
C PRO A 193 -5.00 -9.73 22.25
N GLY A 194 -6.03 -10.36 21.69
CA GLY A 194 -7.34 -9.77 21.53
C GLY A 194 -7.46 -8.86 20.31
N ASN A 195 -8.02 -7.67 20.51
CA ASN A 195 -8.25 -6.72 19.43
C ASN A 195 -6.95 -6.03 18.99
N ASN A 196 -6.77 -5.91 17.69
CA ASN A 196 -5.67 -5.18 17.05
C ASN A 196 -6.23 -4.10 16.15
N VAL A 197 -5.60 -2.93 16.16
CA VAL A 197 -6.01 -1.78 15.36
C VAL A 197 -5.13 -1.65 14.12
N LEU A 198 -5.68 -2.02 12.97
CA LEU A 198 -5.05 -1.82 11.67
C LEU A 198 -5.36 -0.40 11.15
N THR A 199 -4.32 0.35 10.80
CA THR A 199 -4.44 1.69 10.21
C THR A 199 -3.64 1.74 8.91
N LEU A 200 -4.29 2.13 7.81
CA LEU A 200 -3.65 2.39 6.52
C LEU A 200 -3.72 3.89 6.24
N LYS A 201 -2.57 4.54 6.05
CA LYS A 201 -2.47 5.95 5.70
C LYS A 201 -2.02 6.06 4.24
N ILE A 202 -2.90 6.53 3.37
CA ILE A 202 -2.70 6.55 1.93
C ILE A 202 -2.61 7.99 1.44
N PHE A 203 -1.51 8.31 0.80
CA PHE A 203 -1.28 9.58 0.11
C PHE A 203 -1.82 9.48 -1.31
N ARG A 204 -2.55 10.50 -1.76
CA ARG A 204 -3.07 10.55 -3.14
C ARG A 204 -1.95 10.48 -4.16
N TRP A 205 -0.83 11.16 -3.87
CA TRP A 205 0.34 11.18 -4.71
C TRP A 205 1.58 10.78 -3.93
N SER A 206 2.45 10.04 -4.59
CA SER A 206 3.78 9.63 -4.13
C SER A 206 4.76 9.76 -5.29
N THR A 207 6.04 9.50 -5.06
CA THR A 207 7.02 9.48 -6.15
C THR A 207 6.65 8.48 -7.23
N GLY A 208 6.03 7.35 -6.88
CA GLY A 208 5.48 6.36 -7.82
C GLY A 208 4.41 6.91 -8.75
N SER A 209 3.69 7.97 -8.35
CA SER A 209 2.68 8.59 -9.20
C SER A 209 3.23 9.12 -10.52
N TYR A 210 4.51 9.48 -10.59
CA TYR A 210 5.16 9.86 -11.83
C TYR A 210 5.28 8.71 -12.84
N LEU A 211 5.29 7.47 -12.38
CA LEU A 211 5.36 6.27 -13.21
C LEU A 211 3.98 5.67 -13.51
N GLU A 212 2.96 6.05 -12.75
CA GLU A 212 1.63 5.45 -12.79
C GLU A 212 0.56 6.34 -13.42
N CYS A 213 0.96 7.39 -14.14
CA CYS A 213 0.05 8.33 -14.80
C CYS A 213 -0.26 7.90 -16.24
N GLN A 214 -0.94 6.76 -16.43
CA GLN A 214 -1.43 6.29 -17.72
C GLN A 214 -2.77 6.93 -18.08
N ASP A 215 -3.29 6.60 -19.26
CA ASP A 215 -4.60 7.08 -19.76
C ASP A 215 -5.74 6.40 -18.99
N PHE A 216 -6.11 6.92 -17.82
CA PHE A 216 -7.23 6.48 -17.01
C PHE A 216 -7.56 7.47 -15.89
N TRP A 217 -8.64 7.20 -15.15
CA TRP A 217 -9.06 8.02 -14.02
C TRP A 217 -7.99 8.12 -12.93
N ARG A 218 -7.78 9.33 -12.42
CA ARG A 218 -6.92 9.63 -11.27
C ARG A 218 -7.75 9.57 -10.00
N ILE A 219 -7.93 8.37 -9.52
CA ILE A 219 -8.67 8.06 -8.29
C ILE A 219 -7.78 7.26 -7.36
N SER A 220 -8.08 7.30 -6.07
CA SER A 220 -7.19 6.84 -5.01
C SER A 220 -7.94 5.97 -4.00
N GLY A 221 -7.21 5.31 -3.13
CA GLY A 221 -7.76 4.48 -2.09
C GLY A 221 -7.39 3.01 -2.23
N ILE A 222 -8.14 2.15 -1.57
CA ILE A 222 -7.93 0.70 -1.57
C ILE A 222 -8.77 0.10 -2.69
N GLU A 223 -8.14 -0.25 -3.80
CA GLU A 223 -8.84 -0.62 -5.04
C GLU A 223 -9.24 -2.10 -5.10
N ARG A 224 -8.60 -2.95 -4.31
CA ARG A 224 -8.83 -4.40 -4.28
C ARG A 224 -8.90 -4.90 -2.85
N ASP A 225 -9.04 -6.22 -2.71
CA ASP A 225 -9.22 -6.88 -1.43
C ASP A 225 -8.10 -6.61 -0.44
N VAL A 226 -8.50 -6.53 0.82
CA VAL A 226 -7.60 -6.56 1.98
C VAL A 226 -7.97 -7.79 2.80
N PHE A 227 -6.98 -8.59 3.13
CA PHE A 227 -7.19 -9.79 3.95
C PHE A 227 -5.95 -10.11 4.79
N ILE A 228 -6.13 -10.91 5.80
CA ILE A 228 -5.05 -11.57 6.51
C ILE A 228 -5.11 -13.08 6.26
N TYR A 229 -3.96 -13.71 6.24
CA TYR A 229 -3.86 -15.15 6.13
C TYR A 229 -2.73 -15.69 6.98
N SER A 230 -2.78 -16.99 7.27
CA SER A 230 -1.75 -17.65 8.07
C SER A 230 -1.12 -18.82 7.33
N GLN A 231 0.18 -19.00 7.57
CA GLN A 231 0.93 -20.16 7.06
C GLN A 231 1.70 -20.84 8.19
N PRO A 232 1.98 -22.15 8.08
CA PRO A 232 2.98 -22.78 8.94
C PRO A 232 4.34 -22.08 8.76
N LYS A 233 5.18 -22.06 9.78
CA LYS A 233 6.54 -21.48 9.68
C LYS A 233 7.38 -22.13 8.58
N ALA A 234 7.19 -23.43 8.35
CA ALA A 234 7.75 -24.13 7.20
C ALA A 234 6.67 -24.25 6.11
N SER A 235 6.73 -23.42 5.10
CA SER A 235 5.74 -23.35 4.01
C SER A 235 6.43 -23.12 2.67
N VAL A 236 5.70 -23.41 1.59
CA VAL A 236 6.11 -23.04 0.23
C VAL A 236 5.93 -21.53 0.09
N GLN A 237 7.01 -20.81 -0.18
CA GLN A 237 6.97 -19.36 -0.33
C GLN A 237 6.58 -18.96 -1.75
N ASP A 238 7.08 -19.68 -2.74
CA ASP A 238 6.79 -19.41 -4.15
C ASP A 238 6.91 -20.69 -4.97
N PHE A 239 6.31 -20.71 -6.17
CA PHE A 239 6.47 -21.81 -7.13
C PHE A 239 6.39 -21.28 -8.56
N ARG A 240 7.03 -22.01 -9.46
CA ARG A 240 6.97 -21.78 -10.89
C ARG A 240 6.56 -23.07 -11.61
N ILE A 241 5.54 -22.98 -12.46
CA ILE A 241 5.11 -24.08 -13.33
C ILE A 241 5.60 -23.79 -14.73
N THR A 242 6.30 -24.74 -15.32
CA THR A 242 6.71 -24.69 -16.73
C THR A 242 6.06 -25.85 -17.45
N SER A 243 5.24 -25.55 -18.46
CA SER A 243 4.60 -26.55 -19.32
C SER A 243 5.27 -26.53 -20.68
N THR A 244 5.57 -27.72 -21.22
CA THR A 244 6.08 -27.90 -22.57
C THR A 244 5.15 -28.85 -23.34
N LEU A 245 5.12 -28.71 -24.66
CA LEU A 245 4.47 -29.67 -25.53
C LEU A 245 5.48 -30.76 -25.92
N ASP A 246 5.05 -32.00 -25.89
CA ASP A 246 5.81 -33.09 -26.48
C ASP A 246 5.64 -33.06 -28.00
N ASP A 247 6.72 -33.29 -28.72
CA ASP A 247 6.75 -33.28 -30.18
C ASP A 247 6.23 -34.65 -30.78
N THR A 248 5.42 -35.38 -30.00
CA THR A 248 4.86 -36.67 -30.44
C THR A 248 3.38 -36.60 -30.73
#